data_37e66d487adcbcf712e97572ba90b053
#
_entry.id   37e66d487adcbcf712e97572ba90b053
#
_cell.length_a   1.000
_cell.length_b   1.000
_cell.length_c   1.000
_cell.angle_alpha   90.00
_cell.angle_beta   90.00
_cell.angle_gamma   90.00
#
_symmetry.space_group_name_H-M   'P 1'
#
loop_
_entity.id
_entity.type
_entity.pdbx_description
1 polymer ?
#
loop_
_entity_poly.entity_id
_entity_poly.type
_entity_poly.pdbx_seq_one_letter_code
_entity_poly.pdbx_strand_id
1 'polypeptide(L)'
;MRALHDLVIRNGKIVDGSGNKPFYGDVAIDNGKISAVGIVETPGKKEIDAEGNIVTPGWVDIHTHYDGQVCWDPYLTPSSWHGVTTAVMGNCGVGFAPVKPGEENFLIQLMEGVEDIPGTALHEGVDWNWETFPEFLDAIEKKDFVMDLGFMIGHGPLRSYVMGHDRCQNQVDASDSEITKMSELVTEAINAGALGFSTSRTILHRDIYGKYVPGTEASSEEMRALAFGVDKAGEGTLEITSDWLDEEIEMSWMKEYVKKSNCGLTFLQTSGDAVKTILYSEEHYLRGKNIRPQFPGRNVGLMFGFESSLNPFMQYPAYKEIAHLSHDEKYEIMKDPDFKNKLLSQKPNFELEIEKKLAEVDNTKTREEIEKDANLLVSLTSNYKTQFILGTPPNYEPKKEDSIAAISLKEGISELEVMFDEMMKNNGTNLIYAAFTPYDNYKLNFVEQAYGLKSSVAGGSDGGAHCGLICDASMPTTNLSHWARDREAGKKFPLEKLVRKQTKDTAETFGLFDRGEIKSGMLADINIIDFKKLNVSHPKMIHDLPLGGKRLVQDATGYVATIKRGQIVSENGKATGILPGNLVRGKQTCEVKSEISKVSLFDRTVRLSLVKLAQLYWRFNNKTVKSTIVSQD
;
A
#
# COMPACT_ATOMS: atom_id res chain seq x y z
N MET A 1 20.64 13.46 -43.22
CA MET A 1 20.13 14.07 -41.97
C MET A 1 20.33 13.04 -40.87
N ARG A 2 20.94 13.38 -39.72
CA ARG A 2 20.91 12.50 -38.54
C ARG A 2 19.44 12.28 -38.16
N ALA A 3 19.05 11.05 -37.88
CA ALA A 3 17.69 10.76 -37.39
C ALA A 3 17.48 11.47 -36.04
N LEU A 4 16.35 12.18 -35.91
CA LEU A 4 15.98 12.83 -34.64
C LEU A 4 15.53 11.76 -33.64
N HIS A 5 15.82 11.98 -32.35
CA HIS A 5 15.19 11.19 -31.26
C HIS A 5 13.68 11.48 -31.21
N ASP A 6 12.89 10.54 -30.69
CA ASP A 6 11.44 10.76 -30.56
C ASP A 6 11.16 11.83 -29.48
N LEU A 7 11.87 11.77 -28.34
CA LEU A 7 11.81 12.75 -27.27
C LEU A 7 13.22 12.94 -26.67
N VAL A 8 13.58 14.19 -26.37
CA VAL A 8 14.77 14.48 -25.55
C VAL A 8 14.38 15.34 -24.34
N ILE A 9 14.80 14.90 -23.15
CA ILE A 9 14.71 15.69 -21.93
C ILE A 9 16.06 16.37 -21.77
N ARG A 10 16.08 17.71 -21.71
CA ARG A 10 17.28 18.55 -21.62
C ARG A 10 17.52 19.06 -20.22
N ASN A 11 18.77 19.32 -19.88
CA ASN A 11 19.17 20.08 -18.70
C ASN A 11 18.64 19.50 -17.38
N GLY A 12 18.47 18.18 -17.27
CA GLY A 12 17.95 17.53 -16.06
C GLY A 12 19.02 17.27 -15.01
N LYS A 13 18.66 17.35 -13.72
CA LYS A 13 19.44 16.75 -12.64
C LYS A 13 19.00 15.29 -12.49
N ILE A 14 19.73 14.39 -13.12
CA ILE A 14 19.38 12.98 -13.24
C ILE A 14 19.65 12.26 -11.92
N VAL A 15 18.60 11.63 -11.36
CA VAL A 15 18.63 10.71 -10.22
C VAL A 15 18.22 9.34 -10.76
N ASP A 16 19.18 8.60 -11.25
CA ASP A 16 19.00 7.50 -12.21
C ASP A 16 18.37 6.21 -11.66
N GLY A 17 18.02 6.15 -10.39
CA GLY A 17 17.46 4.94 -9.74
C GLY A 17 18.51 3.89 -9.34
N SER A 18 19.77 4.03 -9.75
CA SER A 18 20.85 3.11 -9.35
C SER A 18 21.25 3.25 -7.88
N GLY A 19 20.96 4.41 -7.26
CA GLY A 19 21.45 4.81 -5.95
C GLY A 19 22.81 5.52 -5.97
N ASN A 20 23.34 5.81 -7.17
CA ASN A 20 24.51 6.64 -7.35
C ASN A 20 24.19 8.12 -7.19
N LYS A 21 25.22 8.95 -6.95
CA LYS A 21 25.03 10.41 -6.84
C LYS A 21 24.40 11.01 -8.08
N PRO A 22 23.46 11.97 -7.93
CA PRO A 22 22.87 12.68 -9.06
C PRO A 22 23.92 13.41 -9.91
N PHE A 23 23.64 13.53 -11.21
CA PHE A 23 24.46 14.26 -12.18
C PHE A 23 23.59 15.08 -13.14
N TYR A 24 24.16 16.09 -13.79
CA TYR A 24 23.44 16.86 -14.82
C TYR A 24 23.64 16.23 -16.18
N GLY A 25 22.57 16.21 -16.97
CA GLY A 25 22.61 15.64 -18.31
C GLY A 25 21.24 15.64 -18.99
N ASP A 26 21.23 15.07 -20.20
CA ASP A 26 20.05 14.89 -21.03
C ASP A 26 19.65 13.41 -21.04
N VAL A 27 18.40 13.14 -21.42
CA VAL A 27 17.89 11.79 -21.67
C VAL A 27 17.23 11.75 -23.05
N ALA A 28 17.74 10.91 -23.94
CA ALA A 28 17.16 10.66 -25.25
C ALA A 28 16.29 9.39 -25.22
N ILE A 29 15.19 9.44 -25.92
CA ILE A 29 14.17 8.39 -25.94
C ILE A 29 13.79 8.08 -27.38
N ASP A 30 13.78 6.79 -27.73
CA ASP A 30 13.37 6.26 -29.01
C ASP A 30 12.54 4.99 -28.83
N ASN A 31 11.43 4.88 -29.54
CA ASN A 31 10.55 3.70 -29.51
C ASN A 31 10.15 3.27 -28.08
N GLY A 32 9.87 4.24 -27.23
CA GLY A 32 9.44 4.01 -25.85
C GLY A 32 10.53 3.55 -24.88
N LYS A 33 11.81 3.53 -25.33
CA LYS A 33 12.98 3.16 -24.53
C LYS A 33 13.98 4.31 -24.43
N ILE A 34 14.73 4.34 -23.36
CA ILE A 34 15.86 5.26 -23.19
C ILE A 34 16.97 4.82 -24.15
N SER A 35 17.38 5.69 -25.06
CA SER A 35 18.43 5.42 -26.06
C SER A 35 19.79 5.98 -25.65
N ALA A 36 19.83 7.15 -24.98
CA ALA A 36 21.07 7.74 -24.48
C ALA A 36 20.82 8.54 -23.19
N VAL A 37 21.86 8.66 -22.36
CA VAL A 37 21.86 9.43 -21.11
C VAL A 37 23.20 10.17 -20.98
N GLY A 38 23.16 11.44 -20.60
CA GLY A 38 24.34 12.29 -20.43
C GLY A 38 24.37 13.44 -21.42
N ILE A 39 25.37 13.52 -22.29
CA ILE A 39 25.45 14.53 -23.34
C ILE A 39 24.73 13.98 -24.58
N VAL A 40 23.63 14.61 -24.99
CA VAL A 40 22.86 14.24 -26.17
C VAL A 40 22.95 15.37 -27.21
N GLU A 41 23.79 15.19 -28.21
CA GLU A 41 23.98 16.19 -29.28
C GLU A 41 22.84 16.21 -30.30
N THR A 42 22.25 15.06 -30.58
CA THR A 42 21.15 14.92 -31.55
C THR A 42 19.87 15.51 -30.96
N PRO A 43 19.14 16.36 -31.70
CA PRO A 43 17.88 16.91 -31.24
C PRO A 43 16.76 15.86 -31.27
N GLY A 44 15.69 16.11 -30.46
CA GLY A 44 14.45 15.37 -30.48
C GLY A 44 13.42 15.95 -31.46
N LYS A 45 12.48 15.12 -31.90
CA LYS A 45 11.24 15.59 -32.55
C LYS A 45 10.42 16.44 -31.57
N LYS A 46 10.46 16.08 -30.32
CA LYS A 46 9.95 16.83 -29.15
C LYS A 46 11.08 16.98 -28.13
N GLU A 47 11.17 18.14 -27.50
CA GLU A 47 12.14 18.39 -26.44
C GLU A 47 11.43 18.99 -25.22
N ILE A 48 11.85 18.57 -24.04
CA ILE A 48 11.41 19.11 -22.75
C ILE A 48 12.65 19.65 -22.03
N ASP A 49 12.68 20.93 -21.73
CA ASP A 49 13.71 21.47 -20.84
C ASP A 49 13.32 21.19 -19.39
N ALA A 50 14.10 20.39 -18.70
CA ALA A 50 13.88 20.10 -17.28
C ALA A 50 14.32 21.25 -16.37
N GLU A 51 14.94 22.32 -16.88
CA GLU A 51 15.31 23.53 -16.14
C GLU A 51 16.10 23.24 -14.83
N GLY A 52 16.89 22.18 -14.82
CA GLY A 52 17.63 21.72 -13.64
C GLY A 52 16.77 20.97 -12.59
N ASN A 53 15.50 20.74 -12.86
CA ASN A 53 14.65 19.89 -12.04
C ASN A 53 15.17 18.45 -12.00
N ILE A 54 14.78 17.69 -10.97
CA ILE A 54 15.20 16.30 -10.90
C ILE A 54 14.47 15.47 -11.96
N VAL A 55 15.21 14.58 -12.59
CA VAL A 55 14.71 13.58 -13.57
C VAL A 55 14.96 12.21 -12.95
N THR A 56 13.89 11.49 -12.68
CA THR A 56 13.93 10.18 -12.01
C THR A 56 13.23 9.13 -12.86
N PRO A 57 13.48 7.82 -12.65
CA PRO A 57 12.56 6.81 -13.15
C PRO A 57 11.16 7.05 -12.59
N GLY A 58 10.13 6.64 -13.30
CA GLY A 58 8.76 6.56 -12.79
C GLY A 58 8.67 5.58 -11.62
N TRP A 59 7.77 5.84 -10.68
CA TRP A 59 7.64 5.00 -9.49
C TRP A 59 7.02 3.65 -9.86
N VAL A 60 7.51 2.59 -9.23
CA VAL A 60 6.96 1.25 -9.30
C VAL A 60 6.32 0.93 -7.95
N ASP A 61 5.01 1.06 -7.89
CA ASP A 61 4.23 0.81 -6.69
C ASP A 61 3.82 -0.65 -6.63
N ILE A 62 4.30 -1.37 -5.63
CA ILE A 62 4.16 -2.81 -5.53
C ILE A 62 3.11 -3.28 -4.53
N HIS A 63 2.36 -2.32 -3.95
CA HIS A 63 1.30 -2.66 -3.01
C HIS A 63 0.10 -1.75 -3.22
N THR A 64 -0.81 -2.17 -4.12
CA THR A 64 -2.02 -1.43 -4.51
C THR A 64 -3.21 -2.37 -4.63
N HIS A 65 -4.43 -1.79 -4.60
CA HIS A 65 -5.72 -2.51 -4.63
C HIS A 65 -6.66 -1.94 -5.70
N TYR A 66 -6.11 -1.66 -6.88
CA TYR A 66 -6.90 -1.22 -8.04
C TYR A 66 -7.63 -2.35 -8.75
N ASP A 67 -7.72 -3.54 -8.17
CA ASP A 67 -8.27 -4.76 -8.77
C ASP A 67 -9.67 -4.58 -9.36
N GLY A 68 -10.52 -3.79 -8.70
CA GLY A 68 -11.82 -3.37 -9.24
C GLY A 68 -11.74 -2.10 -10.09
N GLN A 69 -10.99 -1.11 -9.61
CA GLN A 69 -10.92 0.22 -10.25
C GLN A 69 -10.38 0.16 -11.69
N VAL A 70 -9.56 -0.83 -12.05
CA VAL A 70 -9.11 -1.08 -13.42
C VAL A 70 -10.27 -1.30 -14.41
N CYS A 71 -11.47 -1.63 -13.93
CA CYS A 71 -12.61 -1.82 -14.80
C CYS A 71 -13.23 -0.48 -15.26
N TRP A 72 -13.09 0.60 -14.48
CA TRP A 72 -13.74 1.89 -14.77
C TRP A 72 -12.82 3.12 -14.81
N ASP A 73 -11.62 3.07 -14.22
CA ASP A 73 -10.69 4.20 -14.20
C ASP A 73 -9.38 3.88 -14.92
N PRO A 74 -9.22 4.28 -16.20
CA PRO A 74 -7.99 4.03 -16.95
C PRO A 74 -6.79 4.84 -16.43
N TYR A 75 -7.03 5.86 -15.58
CA TYR A 75 -5.96 6.68 -15.00
C TYR A 75 -5.44 6.15 -13.68
N LEU A 76 -6.12 5.21 -13.02
CA LEU A 76 -5.74 4.64 -11.73
C LEU A 76 -5.36 5.72 -10.72
N THR A 77 -6.29 6.65 -10.58
CA THR A 77 -6.15 7.77 -9.65
C THR A 77 -6.39 7.30 -8.21
N PRO A 78 -5.67 7.85 -7.22
CA PRO A 78 -4.74 8.97 -7.31
C PRO A 78 -3.28 8.59 -7.57
N SER A 79 -2.86 7.31 -7.66
CA SER A 79 -1.45 6.92 -7.80
C SER A 79 -0.77 7.56 -9.02
N SER A 80 -1.47 7.74 -10.14
CA SER A 80 -0.93 8.44 -11.31
C SER A 80 -0.59 9.91 -11.06
N TRP A 81 -1.28 10.57 -10.15
CA TRP A 81 -0.98 11.96 -9.76
C TRP A 81 0.34 12.09 -9.00
N HIS A 82 0.77 10.99 -8.38
CA HIS A 82 1.99 10.89 -7.58
C HIS A 82 3.17 10.31 -8.36
N GLY A 83 3.10 10.25 -9.70
CA GLY A 83 4.20 9.83 -10.56
C GLY A 83 4.42 8.31 -10.65
N VAL A 84 3.42 7.51 -10.25
CA VAL A 84 3.46 6.05 -10.45
C VAL A 84 3.29 5.74 -11.94
N THR A 85 4.15 4.90 -12.47
CA THR A 85 4.14 4.44 -13.87
C THR A 85 3.99 2.94 -14.02
N THR A 86 4.05 2.22 -12.91
CA THR A 86 3.77 0.78 -12.82
C THR A 86 3.16 0.48 -11.46
N ALA A 87 2.03 -0.24 -11.42
CA ALA A 87 1.37 -0.69 -10.20
C ALA A 87 1.21 -2.21 -10.18
N VAL A 88 1.37 -2.82 -9.00
CA VAL A 88 1.14 -4.26 -8.76
C VAL A 88 -0.05 -4.43 -7.83
N MET A 89 -1.02 -5.22 -8.25
CA MET A 89 -2.32 -5.46 -7.61
C MET A 89 -2.47 -6.91 -7.17
N GLY A 90 -3.59 -7.21 -6.51
CA GLY A 90 -3.83 -8.52 -5.92
C GLY A 90 -3.02 -8.75 -4.66
N ASN A 91 -2.72 -7.69 -3.91
CA ASN A 91 -2.05 -7.77 -2.61
C ASN A 91 -3.00 -8.29 -1.52
N CYS A 92 -2.49 -8.56 -0.34
CA CYS A 92 -3.26 -8.94 0.85
C CYS A 92 -4.17 -10.16 0.67
N GLY A 93 -3.93 -11.00 -0.33
CA GLY A 93 -4.72 -12.19 -0.59
C GLY A 93 -6.14 -11.94 -1.08
N VAL A 94 -6.48 -10.71 -1.48
CA VAL A 94 -7.79 -10.33 -2.06
C VAL A 94 -7.70 -10.15 -3.57
N GLY A 95 -8.84 -9.99 -4.25
CA GLY A 95 -8.93 -9.82 -5.69
C GLY A 95 -10.23 -10.37 -6.27
N PHE A 96 -10.38 -10.35 -7.60
CA PHE A 96 -11.63 -10.70 -8.30
C PHE A 96 -11.52 -11.93 -9.20
N ALA A 97 -10.42 -12.68 -9.10
CA ALA A 97 -10.24 -13.93 -9.85
C ALA A 97 -9.36 -14.93 -9.07
N PRO A 98 -9.66 -16.25 -9.19
CA PRO A 98 -10.77 -16.85 -9.93
C PRO A 98 -12.12 -16.69 -9.21
N VAL A 99 -13.24 -16.78 -9.95
CA VAL A 99 -14.60 -16.70 -9.40
C VAL A 99 -15.55 -17.54 -10.23
N LYS A 100 -16.43 -18.32 -9.60
CA LYS A 100 -17.46 -19.05 -10.32
C LYS A 100 -18.60 -18.12 -10.71
N PRO A 101 -19.23 -18.32 -11.90
CA PRO A 101 -20.38 -17.52 -12.29
C PRO A 101 -21.51 -17.57 -11.25
N GLY A 102 -21.97 -16.37 -10.82
CA GLY A 102 -22.99 -16.21 -9.79
C GLY A 102 -22.46 -16.16 -8.35
N GLU A 103 -21.14 -16.27 -8.15
CA GLU A 103 -20.49 -16.22 -6.83
C GLU A 103 -19.72 -14.89 -6.59
N GLU A 104 -19.88 -13.90 -7.47
CA GLU A 104 -19.14 -12.63 -7.46
C GLU A 104 -19.38 -11.81 -6.19
N ASN A 105 -20.59 -11.87 -5.63
CA ASN A 105 -20.95 -11.15 -4.41
C ASN A 105 -20.03 -11.45 -3.23
N PHE A 106 -19.52 -12.66 -3.12
CA PHE A 106 -18.60 -13.02 -2.05
C PHE A 106 -17.30 -12.20 -2.14
N LEU A 107 -16.74 -12.06 -3.35
CA LEU A 107 -15.52 -11.29 -3.56
C LEU A 107 -15.76 -9.77 -3.38
N ILE A 108 -16.94 -9.28 -3.74
CA ILE A 108 -17.35 -7.88 -3.47
C ILE A 108 -17.37 -7.64 -1.96
N GLN A 109 -18.05 -8.48 -1.18
CA GLN A 109 -18.16 -8.38 0.27
C GLN A 109 -16.79 -8.47 0.96
N LEU A 110 -15.91 -9.32 0.44
CA LEU A 110 -14.54 -9.46 0.92
C LEU A 110 -13.74 -8.16 0.67
N MET A 111 -13.79 -7.63 -0.54
CA MET A 111 -13.08 -6.41 -0.92
C MET A 111 -13.64 -5.17 -0.21
N GLU A 112 -14.97 -5.08 -0.04
CA GLU A 112 -15.61 -4.00 0.71
C GLU A 112 -15.19 -4.01 2.19
N GLY A 113 -15.14 -5.18 2.80
CA GLY A 113 -14.78 -5.30 4.22
C GLY A 113 -13.29 -5.04 4.49
N VAL A 114 -12.40 -5.53 3.62
CA VAL A 114 -10.94 -5.41 3.79
C VAL A 114 -10.44 -4.05 3.36
N GLU A 115 -10.88 -3.58 2.16
CA GLU A 115 -10.29 -2.41 1.51
C GLU A 115 -11.17 -1.16 1.60
N ASP A 116 -12.32 -1.25 2.31
CA ASP A 116 -13.26 -0.13 2.48
C ASP A 116 -13.67 0.51 1.13
N ILE A 117 -13.76 -0.33 0.08
CA ILE A 117 -14.26 0.08 -1.24
C ILE A 117 -15.77 -0.12 -1.26
N PRO A 118 -16.60 0.91 -1.56
CA PRO A 118 -18.05 0.74 -1.54
C PRO A 118 -18.53 -0.42 -2.43
N GLY A 119 -19.21 -1.41 -1.84
CA GLY A 119 -19.70 -2.60 -2.56
C GLY A 119 -20.60 -2.26 -3.73
N THR A 120 -21.38 -1.17 -3.63
CA THR A 120 -22.21 -0.65 -4.74
C THR A 120 -21.36 -0.19 -5.93
N ALA A 121 -20.19 0.41 -5.68
CA ALA A 121 -19.27 0.83 -6.73
C ALA A 121 -18.61 -0.39 -7.41
N LEU A 122 -18.29 -1.42 -6.64
CA LEU A 122 -17.73 -2.67 -7.15
C LEU A 122 -18.76 -3.45 -7.98
N HIS A 123 -20.00 -3.53 -7.49
CA HIS A 123 -21.07 -4.23 -8.19
C HIS A 123 -21.40 -3.59 -9.55
N GLU A 124 -21.41 -2.27 -9.63
CA GLU A 124 -21.68 -1.52 -10.86
C GLU A 124 -20.46 -1.47 -11.78
N GLY A 125 -19.26 -1.34 -11.21
CA GLY A 125 -18.05 -1.01 -11.96
C GLY A 125 -17.27 -2.21 -12.50
N VAL A 126 -17.43 -3.41 -11.95
CA VAL A 126 -16.66 -4.60 -12.36
C VAL A 126 -17.41 -5.38 -13.44
N ASP A 127 -16.73 -5.68 -14.55
CA ASP A 127 -17.36 -6.26 -15.75
C ASP A 127 -17.74 -7.76 -15.63
N TRP A 128 -17.14 -8.52 -14.72
CA TRP A 128 -17.36 -9.96 -14.45
C TRP A 128 -17.44 -10.86 -15.71
N ASN A 129 -16.55 -10.67 -16.67
CA ASN A 129 -16.51 -11.42 -17.93
C ASN A 129 -15.40 -12.50 -17.95
N TRP A 130 -15.08 -13.05 -16.76
CA TRP A 130 -14.09 -14.11 -16.54
C TRP A 130 -14.57 -15.07 -15.43
N GLU A 131 -14.02 -16.27 -15.43
CA GLU A 131 -14.12 -17.24 -14.34
C GLU A 131 -12.72 -17.54 -13.77
N THR A 132 -11.77 -17.83 -14.64
CA THR A 132 -10.40 -18.19 -14.26
C THR A 132 -9.48 -16.97 -14.18
N PHE A 133 -8.34 -17.13 -13.50
CA PHE A 133 -7.35 -16.06 -13.43
C PHE A 133 -6.72 -15.72 -14.81
N PRO A 134 -6.40 -16.70 -15.68
CA PRO A 134 -5.99 -16.40 -17.06
C PRO A 134 -7.02 -15.57 -17.84
N GLU A 135 -8.31 -15.90 -17.76
CA GLU A 135 -9.38 -15.13 -18.43
C GLU A 135 -9.48 -13.69 -17.88
N PHE A 136 -9.29 -13.51 -16.58
CA PHE A 136 -9.21 -12.17 -15.97
C PHE A 136 -8.06 -11.35 -16.60
N LEU A 137 -6.87 -11.92 -16.69
CA LEU A 137 -5.74 -11.23 -17.33
C LEU A 137 -6.06 -10.89 -18.80
N ASP A 138 -6.70 -11.81 -19.55
CA ASP A 138 -7.09 -11.57 -20.94
C ASP A 138 -8.17 -10.48 -21.08
N ALA A 139 -9.03 -10.33 -20.08
CA ALA A 139 -10.04 -9.27 -20.04
C ALA A 139 -9.39 -7.90 -19.78
N ILE A 140 -8.45 -7.83 -18.83
CA ILE A 140 -7.74 -6.60 -18.50
C ILE A 140 -6.81 -6.15 -19.65
N GLU A 141 -6.15 -7.08 -20.34
CA GLU A 141 -5.23 -6.76 -21.45
C GLU A 141 -5.91 -6.01 -22.63
N LYS A 142 -7.22 -6.09 -22.74
CA LYS A 142 -8.02 -5.41 -23.77
C LYS A 142 -8.31 -3.93 -23.46
N LYS A 143 -7.94 -3.46 -22.27
CA LYS A 143 -8.20 -2.09 -21.82
C LYS A 143 -6.94 -1.23 -21.93
N ASP A 144 -7.12 0.08 -22.09
CA ASP A 144 -6.03 1.06 -22.15
C ASP A 144 -5.82 1.70 -20.77
N PHE A 145 -4.56 1.93 -20.38
CA PHE A 145 -4.20 2.49 -19.08
C PHE A 145 -3.11 3.55 -19.18
N VAL A 146 -3.07 4.43 -18.18
CA VAL A 146 -2.02 5.48 -18.08
C VAL A 146 -0.67 4.90 -17.65
N MET A 147 -0.67 3.78 -16.93
CA MET A 147 0.52 3.11 -16.38
C MET A 147 0.48 1.61 -16.66
N ASP A 148 1.62 0.93 -16.52
CA ASP A 148 1.67 -0.53 -16.58
C ASP A 148 1.06 -1.16 -15.33
N LEU A 149 0.41 -2.30 -15.52
CA LEU A 149 -0.28 -3.05 -14.48
C LEU A 149 0.26 -4.46 -14.38
N GLY A 150 0.44 -4.95 -13.16
CA GLY A 150 0.71 -6.36 -12.88
C GLY A 150 -0.22 -6.89 -11.80
N PHE A 151 -0.54 -8.17 -11.84
CA PHE A 151 -1.47 -8.78 -10.88
C PHE A 151 -0.86 -10.01 -10.23
N MET A 152 -1.22 -10.22 -8.97
CA MET A 152 -1.01 -11.47 -8.25
C MET A 152 -2.34 -12.20 -8.08
N ILE A 153 -2.31 -13.54 -8.04
CA ILE A 153 -3.49 -14.31 -7.64
C ILE A 153 -3.62 -14.27 -6.12
N GLY A 154 -4.79 -13.87 -5.63
CA GLY A 154 -5.09 -13.76 -4.19
C GLY A 154 -5.53 -15.10 -3.58
N HIS A 155 -5.13 -15.34 -2.32
CA HIS A 155 -5.48 -16.55 -1.59
C HIS A 155 -6.98 -16.67 -1.30
N GLY A 156 -7.65 -15.56 -0.97
CA GLY A 156 -9.08 -15.53 -0.68
C GLY A 156 -9.95 -16.01 -1.86
N PRO A 157 -9.84 -15.39 -3.05
CA PRO A 157 -10.52 -15.88 -4.25
C PRO A 157 -10.18 -17.33 -4.59
N LEU A 158 -8.91 -17.71 -4.48
CA LEU A 158 -8.44 -19.06 -4.77
C LEU A 158 -9.08 -20.12 -3.86
N ARG A 159 -9.08 -19.89 -2.55
CA ARG A 159 -9.72 -20.76 -1.56
C ARG A 159 -11.23 -20.88 -1.80
N SER A 160 -11.88 -19.73 -2.00
CA SER A 160 -13.31 -19.66 -2.28
C SER A 160 -13.69 -20.47 -3.53
N TYR A 161 -12.92 -20.33 -4.61
CA TYR A 161 -13.14 -21.05 -5.86
C TYR A 161 -13.03 -22.57 -5.70
N VAL A 162 -12.07 -23.06 -4.90
CA VAL A 162 -11.81 -24.50 -4.73
C VAL A 162 -12.68 -25.11 -3.64
N MET A 163 -12.84 -24.45 -2.50
CA MET A 163 -13.47 -25.02 -1.30
C MET A 163 -14.93 -24.59 -1.11
N GLY A 164 -15.37 -23.51 -1.81
CA GLY A 164 -16.67 -22.86 -1.60
C GLY A 164 -16.68 -21.89 -0.42
N HIS A 165 -17.64 -20.96 -0.44
CA HIS A 165 -17.69 -19.79 0.46
C HIS A 165 -17.85 -20.18 1.92
N ASP A 166 -18.82 -21.05 2.25
CA ASP A 166 -19.13 -21.41 3.66
C ASP A 166 -17.91 -21.98 4.40
N ARG A 167 -17.18 -22.87 3.75
CA ARG A 167 -16.00 -23.48 4.35
C ARG A 167 -14.87 -22.45 4.53
N CYS A 168 -14.71 -21.57 3.56
CA CYS A 168 -13.68 -20.54 3.60
C CYS A 168 -13.94 -19.49 4.68
N GLN A 169 -15.17 -19.00 4.79
CA GLN A 169 -15.55 -18.02 5.83
C GLN A 169 -15.42 -18.59 7.25
N ASN A 170 -15.64 -19.89 7.42
CA ASN A 170 -15.51 -20.57 8.72
C ASN A 170 -14.08 -21.12 8.95
N GLN A 171 -13.10 -20.68 8.17
CA GLN A 171 -11.67 -21.06 8.26
C GLN A 171 -11.45 -22.57 8.34
N VAL A 172 -12.31 -23.37 7.68
CA VAL A 172 -12.18 -24.83 7.64
C VAL A 172 -10.89 -25.22 6.94
N ASP A 173 -10.15 -26.17 7.50
CA ASP A 173 -8.93 -26.68 6.88
C ASP A 173 -9.20 -27.26 5.48
N ALA A 174 -8.29 -26.96 4.56
CA ALA A 174 -8.31 -27.55 3.23
C ALA A 174 -7.83 -29.02 3.28
N SER A 175 -8.49 -29.89 2.54
CA SER A 175 -8.02 -31.26 2.33
C SER A 175 -6.77 -31.29 1.43
N ASP A 176 -6.02 -32.40 1.46
CA ASP A 176 -4.83 -32.59 0.61
C ASP A 176 -5.13 -32.39 -0.89
N SER A 177 -6.30 -32.82 -1.35
CA SER A 177 -6.74 -32.66 -2.73
C SER A 177 -7.05 -31.20 -3.07
N GLU A 178 -7.64 -30.44 -2.15
CA GLU A 178 -7.91 -29.01 -2.32
C GLU A 178 -6.60 -28.20 -2.30
N ILE A 179 -5.69 -28.49 -1.37
CA ILE A 179 -4.35 -27.90 -1.33
C ILE A 179 -3.60 -28.14 -2.64
N THR A 180 -3.65 -29.38 -3.16
CA THR A 180 -3.04 -29.72 -4.45
C THR A 180 -3.65 -28.91 -5.59
N LYS A 181 -5.00 -28.82 -5.63
CA LYS A 181 -5.70 -28.06 -6.67
C LYS A 181 -5.39 -26.57 -6.60
N MET A 182 -5.36 -25.97 -5.41
CA MET A 182 -4.98 -24.56 -5.23
C MET A 182 -3.53 -24.30 -5.69
N SER A 183 -2.59 -25.19 -5.35
CA SER A 183 -1.20 -25.09 -5.79
C SER A 183 -1.05 -25.18 -7.31
N GLU A 184 -1.85 -26.02 -7.99
CA GLU A 184 -1.91 -26.10 -9.45
C GLU A 184 -2.43 -24.81 -10.07
N LEU A 185 -3.49 -24.22 -9.52
CA LEU A 185 -4.07 -22.95 -9.98
C LEU A 185 -3.11 -21.77 -9.78
N VAL A 186 -2.33 -21.74 -8.69
CA VAL A 186 -1.25 -20.75 -8.52
C VAL A 186 -0.22 -20.89 -9.64
N THR A 187 0.21 -22.12 -9.95
CA THR A 187 1.17 -22.36 -11.04
C THR A 187 0.59 -21.95 -12.39
N GLU A 188 -0.69 -22.27 -12.65
CA GLU A 188 -1.41 -21.88 -13.87
C GLU A 188 -1.50 -20.35 -14.02
N ALA A 189 -1.87 -19.63 -12.96
CA ALA A 189 -1.97 -18.19 -12.95
C ALA A 189 -0.62 -17.51 -13.29
N ILE A 190 0.47 -17.99 -12.70
CA ILE A 190 1.81 -17.45 -12.97
C ILE A 190 2.25 -17.76 -14.40
N ASN A 191 2.00 -18.97 -14.89
CA ASN A 191 2.28 -19.32 -16.28
C ASN A 191 1.45 -18.51 -17.29
N ALA A 192 0.26 -18.04 -16.89
CA ALA A 192 -0.55 -17.10 -17.68
C ALA A 192 -0.07 -15.64 -17.60
N GLY A 193 0.83 -15.33 -16.68
CA GLY A 193 1.45 -14.01 -16.54
C GLY A 193 1.18 -13.29 -15.24
N ALA A 194 0.60 -13.92 -14.23
CA ALA A 194 0.56 -13.34 -12.89
C ALA A 194 1.97 -13.06 -12.38
N LEU A 195 2.16 -11.95 -11.65
CA LEU A 195 3.45 -11.60 -11.05
C LEU A 195 3.75 -12.37 -9.76
N GLY A 196 2.78 -13.12 -9.25
CA GLY A 196 2.95 -13.90 -8.05
C GLY A 196 1.65 -14.38 -7.43
N PHE A 197 1.75 -14.74 -6.15
CA PHE A 197 0.65 -15.15 -5.27
C PHE A 197 0.70 -14.32 -3.99
N SER A 198 -0.46 -13.90 -3.49
CA SER A 198 -0.56 -13.12 -2.25
C SER A 198 -1.44 -13.79 -1.21
N THR A 199 -1.17 -13.52 0.06
CA THR A 199 -1.97 -14.04 1.18
C THR A 199 -2.09 -13.04 2.32
N SER A 200 -3.26 -13.04 3.00
CA SER A 200 -3.48 -12.35 4.25
C SER A 200 -3.41 -13.32 5.44
N ARG A 201 -2.60 -12.94 6.43
CA ARG A 201 -2.42 -13.64 7.71
C ARG A 201 -2.66 -12.67 8.87
N THR A 202 -3.47 -11.62 8.65
CA THR A 202 -3.81 -10.63 9.67
C THR A 202 -5.25 -10.77 10.13
N ILE A 203 -5.47 -10.67 11.44
CA ILE A 203 -6.80 -10.64 12.06
C ILE A 203 -7.56 -9.32 11.80
N LEU A 204 -6.87 -8.32 11.25
CA LEU A 204 -7.48 -7.02 10.89
C LEU A 204 -8.27 -7.09 9.58
N HIS A 205 -7.89 -8.01 8.66
CA HIS A 205 -8.60 -8.17 7.40
C HIS A 205 -9.85 -9.01 7.59
N ARG A 206 -11.00 -8.39 7.43
CA ARG A 206 -12.32 -8.99 7.64
C ARG A 206 -13.28 -8.60 6.54
N ASP A 207 -14.20 -9.50 6.21
CA ASP A 207 -15.32 -9.18 5.34
C ASP A 207 -16.33 -8.22 6.04
N ILE A 208 -17.37 -7.82 5.32
CA ILE A 208 -18.41 -6.92 5.84
C ILE A 208 -19.17 -7.48 7.06
N TYR A 209 -19.14 -8.80 7.26
CA TYR A 209 -19.74 -9.48 8.42
C TYR A 209 -18.75 -9.63 9.57
N GLY A 210 -17.51 -9.17 9.38
CA GLY A 210 -16.41 -9.25 10.35
C GLY A 210 -15.78 -10.64 10.47
N LYS A 211 -15.97 -11.53 9.50
CA LYS A 211 -15.27 -12.81 9.41
C LYS A 211 -13.87 -12.60 8.79
N TYR A 212 -12.92 -13.42 9.16
CA TYR A 212 -11.56 -13.36 8.61
C TYR A 212 -11.54 -13.66 7.10
N VAL A 213 -10.63 -13.03 6.40
CA VAL A 213 -10.34 -13.36 4.99
C VAL A 213 -9.97 -14.84 4.87
N PRO A 214 -10.49 -15.56 3.86
CA PRO A 214 -10.08 -16.93 3.61
C PRO A 214 -8.56 -17.05 3.46
N GLY A 215 -7.95 -17.93 4.27
CA GLY A 215 -6.49 -18.07 4.32
C GLY A 215 -5.82 -17.50 5.56
N THR A 216 -6.52 -16.64 6.34
CA THR A 216 -5.95 -16.06 7.57
C THR A 216 -5.43 -17.14 8.52
N GLU A 217 -6.19 -18.23 8.70
CA GLU A 217 -5.84 -19.36 9.58
C GLU A 217 -5.36 -20.59 8.80
N ALA A 218 -5.02 -20.46 7.51
CA ALA A 218 -4.56 -21.59 6.69
C ALA A 218 -3.33 -22.26 7.33
N SER A 219 -3.29 -23.59 7.25
CA SER A 219 -2.22 -24.41 7.83
C SER A 219 -0.84 -24.12 7.19
N SER A 220 0.23 -24.45 7.90
CA SER A 220 1.59 -24.34 7.34
C SER A 220 1.80 -25.27 6.14
N GLU A 221 1.07 -26.39 6.06
CA GLU A 221 1.07 -27.32 4.94
C GLU A 221 0.48 -26.67 3.69
N GLU A 222 -0.67 -26.00 3.82
CA GLU A 222 -1.30 -25.25 2.75
C GLU A 222 -0.38 -24.12 2.28
N MET A 223 0.10 -23.28 3.20
CA MET A 223 1.02 -22.19 2.87
C MET A 223 2.27 -22.68 2.13
N ARG A 224 2.84 -23.79 2.57
CA ARG A 224 3.99 -24.43 1.92
C ARG A 224 3.67 -24.87 0.51
N ALA A 225 2.54 -25.54 0.32
CA ALA A 225 2.14 -26.05 -1.00
C ALA A 225 1.89 -24.92 -2.00
N LEU A 226 1.23 -23.82 -1.56
CA LEU A 226 0.95 -22.66 -2.42
C LEU A 226 2.25 -21.90 -2.75
N ALA A 227 3.15 -21.71 -1.77
CA ALA A 227 4.47 -21.14 -2.02
C ALA A 227 5.28 -21.96 -3.03
N PHE A 228 5.24 -23.30 -2.96
CA PHE A 228 5.89 -24.15 -3.95
C PHE A 228 5.13 -24.22 -5.28
N GLY A 229 3.86 -23.82 -5.35
CA GLY A 229 3.15 -23.54 -6.60
C GLY A 229 3.81 -22.41 -7.39
N VAL A 230 4.25 -21.34 -6.67
CA VAL A 230 5.06 -20.24 -7.26
C VAL A 230 6.41 -20.77 -7.77
N ASP A 231 7.13 -21.53 -6.96
CA ASP A 231 8.43 -22.10 -7.35
C ASP A 231 8.34 -23.06 -8.56
N LYS A 232 7.25 -23.82 -8.67
CA LYS A 232 6.99 -24.74 -9.78
C LYS A 232 6.83 -24.00 -11.12
N ALA A 233 6.28 -22.79 -11.11
CA ALA A 233 6.23 -21.94 -12.29
C ALA A 233 7.62 -21.40 -12.68
N GLY A 234 8.59 -21.39 -11.77
CA GLY A 234 9.98 -20.95 -11.99
C GLY A 234 10.20 -19.44 -11.99
N GLU A 235 9.14 -18.66 -11.77
CA GLU A 235 9.16 -17.21 -11.63
C GLU A 235 8.03 -16.74 -10.69
N GLY A 236 7.94 -15.44 -10.44
CA GLY A 236 6.93 -14.83 -9.58
C GLY A 236 7.43 -14.52 -8.16
N THR A 237 6.57 -13.85 -7.42
CA THR A 237 6.86 -13.38 -6.06
C THR A 237 5.73 -13.80 -5.12
N LEU A 238 6.08 -14.36 -3.97
CA LEU A 238 5.16 -14.62 -2.87
C LEU A 238 5.03 -13.33 -2.05
N GLU A 239 3.82 -12.82 -1.88
CA GLU A 239 3.51 -11.65 -1.03
C GLU A 239 2.72 -12.10 0.21
N ILE A 240 3.05 -11.52 1.38
CA ILE A 240 2.43 -11.87 2.65
C ILE A 240 2.12 -10.59 3.42
N THR A 241 0.86 -10.48 3.86
CA THR A 241 0.46 -9.53 4.90
C THR A 241 0.15 -10.30 6.18
N SER A 242 0.86 -10.02 7.27
CA SER A 242 0.75 -10.78 8.53
C SER A 242 0.92 -9.89 9.74
N ASP A 243 0.18 -10.21 10.82
CA ASP A 243 0.37 -9.64 12.15
C ASP A 243 1.54 -10.25 12.90
N TRP A 244 2.12 -11.34 12.37
CA TRP A 244 3.22 -12.08 13.02
C TRP A 244 2.88 -12.57 14.44
N LEU A 245 1.60 -12.86 14.73
CA LEU A 245 1.16 -13.33 16.05
C LEU A 245 1.95 -14.56 16.51
N ASP A 246 2.25 -15.46 15.59
CA ASP A 246 3.24 -16.52 15.78
C ASP A 246 4.33 -16.45 14.71
N GLU A 247 5.33 -15.59 14.95
CA GLU A 247 6.46 -15.41 14.02
C GLU A 247 7.22 -16.71 13.73
N GLU A 248 7.27 -17.66 14.67
CA GLU A 248 7.98 -18.93 14.48
C GLU A 248 7.25 -19.87 13.51
N ILE A 249 5.90 -19.93 13.59
CA ILE A 249 5.07 -20.69 12.66
C ILE A 249 5.25 -20.12 11.25
N GLU A 250 5.06 -18.82 11.07
CA GLU A 250 5.20 -18.16 9.77
C GLU A 250 6.63 -18.37 9.20
N MET A 251 7.64 -18.13 10.00
CA MET A 251 9.03 -18.34 9.58
C MET A 251 9.35 -19.82 9.26
N SER A 252 8.61 -20.79 9.78
CA SER A 252 8.91 -22.21 9.55
C SER A 252 8.83 -22.58 8.07
N TRP A 253 7.72 -22.27 7.42
CA TRP A 253 7.48 -22.55 6.00
C TRP A 253 8.19 -21.53 5.09
N MET A 254 8.28 -20.25 5.50
CA MET A 254 9.02 -19.22 4.76
C MET A 254 10.52 -19.57 4.62
N LYS A 255 11.18 -20.05 5.68
CA LYS A 255 12.58 -20.47 5.64
C LYS A 255 12.79 -21.62 4.67
N GLU A 256 11.86 -22.56 4.62
CA GLU A 256 11.92 -23.68 3.66
C GLU A 256 11.82 -23.16 2.23
N TYR A 257 10.84 -22.28 1.95
CA TYR A 257 10.67 -21.64 0.65
C TYR A 257 11.94 -20.87 0.22
N VAL A 258 12.44 -19.95 1.04
CA VAL A 258 13.64 -19.14 0.73
C VAL A 258 14.86 -20.02 0.49
N LYS A 259 14.99 -21.14 1.22
CA LYS A 259 16.12 -22.07 1.05
C LYS A 259 16.06 -22.81 -0.29
N LYS A 260 14.88 -23.28 -0.71
CA LYS A 260 14.70 -24.17 -1.86
C LYS A 260 14.39 -23.40 -3.15
N SER A 261 13.64 -22.29 -3.05
CA SER A 261 13.21 -21.48 -4.19
C SER A 261 14.22 -20.40 -4.58
N ASN A 262 14.17 -20.01 -5.88
CA ASN A 262 14.83 -18.82 -6.40
C ASN A 262 13.83 -17.70 -6.75
N CYS A 263 12.54 -17.92 -6.56
CA CYS A 263 11.48 -16.94 -6.73
C CYS A 263 11.51 -15.87 -5.62
N GLY A 264 10.80 -14.77 -5.81
CA GLY A 264 10.77 -13.66 -4.85
C GLY A 264 9.92 -13.99 -3.62
N LEU A 265 10.23 -13.30 -2.51
CA LEU A 265 9.39 -13.23 -1.33
C LEU A 265 9.36 -11.80 -0.83
N THR A 266 8.17 -11.27 -0.60
CA THR A 266 7.96 -9.93 -0.03
C THR A 266 6.86 -10.01 1.03
N PHE A 267 6.87 -9.09 1.97
CA PHE A 267 5.83 -8.99 2.98
C PHE A 267 5.73 -7.55 3.49
N LEU A 268 4.50 -7.11 3.76
CA LEU A 268 4.26 -5.81 4.35
C LEU A 268 4.63 -5.82 5.84
N GLN A 269 5.39 -4.81 6.26
CA GLN A 269 5.82 -4.67 7.63
C GLN A 269 5.45 -3.28 8.16
N THR A 270 4.42 -3.22 8.99
CA THR A 270 3.90 -1.99 9.57
C THR A 270 4.27 -1.80 11.05
N SER A 271 4.78 -2.85 11.72
CA SER A 271 5.16 -2.81 13.14
C SER A 271 6.56 -3.37 13.38
N GLY A 272 7.12 -3.13 14.57
CA GLY A 272 8.41 -3.66 14.99
C GLY A 272 8.38 -5.12 15.48
N ASP A 273 7.28 -5.84 15.35
CA ASP A 273 7.07 -7.13 16.02
C ASP A 273 7.81 -8.30 15.33
N ALA A 274 8.04 -8.22 14.01
CA ALA A 274 8.71 -9.26 13.23
C ALA A 274 10.23 -9.05 13.09
N VAL A 275 10.92 -8.76 14.19
CA VAL A 275 12.37 -8.46 14.15
C VAL A 275 13.21 -9.63 13.62
N LYS A 276 12.84 -10.87 13.97
CA LYS A 276 13.56 -12.06 13.46
C LYS A 276 13.42 -12.19 11.95
N THR A 277 12.22 -11.99 11.44
CA THR A 277 11.92 -12.09 10.00
C THR A 277 12.62 -10.99 9.22
N ILE A 278 12.66 -9.75 9.74
CA ILE A 278 13.40 -8.64 9.15
C ILE A 278 14.90 -8.93 9.09
N LEU A 279 15.49 -9.38 10.19
CA LEU A 279 16.92 -9.72 10.25
C LEU A 279 17.26 -10.93 9.35
N TYR A 280 16.37 -11.92 9.29
CA TYR A 280 16.48 -13.06 8.37
C TYR A 280 16.47 -12.59 6.92
N SER A 281 15.56 -11.66 6.58
CA SER A 281 15.46 -11.10 5.23
C SER A 281 16.72 -10.36 4.81
N GLU A 282 17.27 -9.50 5.68
CA GLU A 282 18.51 -8.78 5.40
C GLU A 282 19.68 -9.76 5.20
N GLU A 283 19.82 -10.80 6.04
CA GLU A 283 20.84 -11.81 5.90
C GLU A 283 20.76 -12.53 4.54
N HIS A 284 19.55 -13.00 4.16
CA HIS A 284 19.37 -13.79 2.95
C HIS A 284 19.43 -12.94 1.68
N TYR A 285 18.95 -11.70 1.72
CA TYR A 285 19.16 -10.74 0.66
C TYR A 285 20.65 -10.47 0.39
N LEU A 286 21.45 -10.26 1.44
CA LEU A 286 22.90 -10.12 1.34
C LEU A 286 23.59 -11.38 0.79
N ARG A 287 22.95 -12.54 0.88
CA ARG A 287 23.40 -13.81 0.28
C ARG A 287 22.88 -14.04 -1.14
N GLY A 288 22.11 -13.10 -1.71
CA GLY A 288 21.63 -13.13 -3.09
C GLY A 288 20.24 -13.74 -3.28
N LYS A 289 19.46 -13.94 -2.21
CA LYS A 289 18.04 -14.31 -2.31
C LYS A 289 17.18 -13.07 -2.50
N ASN A 290 16.13 -13.17 -3.30
CA ASN A 290 15.16 -12.09 -3.49
C ASN A 290 14.11 -12.13 -2.38
N ILE A 291 14.49 -11.70 -1.18
CA ILE A 291 13.58 -11.53 -0.04
C ILE A 291 13.61 -10.06 0.39
N ARG A 292 12.47 -9.37 0.24
CA ARG A 292 12.41 -7.91 0.36
C ARG A 292 11.19 -7.48 1.17
N PRO A 293 11.34 -7.19 2.47
CA PRO A 293 10.25 -6.62 3.26
C PRO A 293 9.88 -5.22 2.74
N GLN A 294 8.60 -4.97 2.63
CA GLN A 294 8.00 -3.70 2.25
C GLN A 294 7.77 -2.84 3.51
N PHE A 295 8.12 -1.58 3.43
CA PHE A 295 7.88 -0.63 4.51
C PHE A 295 7.14 0.59 3.96
N PRO A 296 6.02 1.00 4.59
CA PRO A 296 5.38 2.26 4.25
C PRO A 296 6.32 3.43 4.55
N GLY A 297 6.29 4.44 3.70
CA GLY A 297 7.15 5.63 3.83
C GLY A 297 6.80 6.52 5.02
N ARG A 298 5.65 6.28 5.63
CA ARG A 298 5.14 6.93 6.83
C ARG A 298 4.28 5.91 7.61
N ASN A 299 3.80 6.29 8.78
CA ASN A 299 2.78 5.50 9.46
C ASN A 299 1.50 5.40 8.62
N VAL A 300 0.83 4.27 8.70
CA VAL A 300 -0.54 4.11 8.24
C VAL A 300 -1.42 5.07 9.05
N GLY A 301 -2.18 5.92 8.38
CA GLY A 301 -2.91 7.01 9.00
C GLY A 301 -4.40 6.95 8.73
N LEU A 302 -5.19 6.84 9.81
CA LEU A 302 -6.65 6.92 9.72
C LEU A 302 -7.08 8.39 9.65
N MET A 303 -8.04 8.70 8.78
CA MET A 303 -8.61 10.02 8.60
C MET A 303 -10.03 10.05 9.15
N PHE A 304 -10.23 10.66 10.31
CA PHE A 304 -11.56 10.82 10.91
C PHE A 304 -12.24 12.08 10.40
N GLY A 305 -13.44 11.94 9.86
CA GLY A 305 -14.26 13.02 9.33
C GLY A 305 -15.72 12.66 9.32
N PHE A 306 -16.62 13.64 9.14
CA PHE A 306 -18.08 13.37 9.10
C PHE A 306 -18.51 12.62 7.83
N GLU A 307 -17.67 12.58 6.81
CA GLU A 307 -17.87 11.77 5.62
C GLU A 307 -16.99 10.51 5.59
N SER A 308 -16.02 10.37 6.50
CA SER A 308 -15.16 9.19 6.59
C SER A 308 -15.95 7.95 7.02
N SER A 309 -15.41 6.77 6.74
CA SER A 309 -15.97 5.49 7.22
C SER A 309 -15.93 5.38 8.74
N LEU A 310 -15.06 6.15 9.38
CA LEU A 310 -14.92 6.19 10.84
C LEU A 310 -14.80 7.63 11.34
N ASN A 311 -15.56 7.97 12.40
CA ASN A 311 -15.37 9.19 13.18
C ASN A 311 -15.70 8.96 14.65
N PRO A 312 -15.19 9.80 15.58
CA PRO A 312 -15.35 9.58 17.02
C PRO A 312 -16.78 9.68 17.53
N PHE A 313 -17.71 10.24 16.75
CA PHE A 313 -19.09 10.50 17.18
C PHE A 313 -20.09 9.42 16.73
N MET A 314 -19.71 8.47 15.88
CA MET A 314 -20.62 7.48 15.27
C MET A 314 -21.46 6.72 16.30
N GLN A 315 -20.94 6.50 17.50
CA GLN A 315 -21.62 5.73 18.55
C GLN A 315 -22.36 6.61 19.56
N TYR A 316 -22.41 7.93 19.33
CA TYR A 316 -23.15 8.84 20.20
C TYR A 316 -24.64 8.93 19.78
N PRO A 317 -25.59 8.82 20.73
CA PRO A 317 -27.02 8.82 20.39
C PRO A 317 -27.45 10.01 19.54
N ALA A 318 -27.02 11.23 19.87
CA ALA A 318 -27.36 12.43 19.09
C ALA A 318 -26.84 12.35 17.64
N TYR A 319 -25.63 11.80 17.44
CA TYR A 319 -25.09 11.65 16.09
C TYR A 319 -25.85 10.56 15.30
N LYS A 320 -26.22 9.45 15.94
CA LYS A 320 -27.02 8.39 15.32
C LYS A 320 -28.38 8.88 14.82
N GLU A 321 -28.98 9.87 15.50
CA GLU A 321 -30.24 10.48 15.05
C GLU A 321 -30.11 11.13 13.68
N ILE A 322 -28.95 11.65 13.31
CA ILE A 322 -28.68 12.38 12.05
C ILE A 322 -27.79 11.61 11.07
N ALA A 323 -27.26 10.44 11.44
CA ALA A 323 -26.28 9.71 10.63
C ALA A 323 -26.75 9.36 9.22
N HIS A 324 -28.07 9.17 9.04
CA HIS A 324 -28.72 8.85 7.76
C HIS A 324 -28.90 10.04 6.81
N LEU A 325 -28.68 11.26 7.28
CA LEU A 325 -28.83 12.49 6.50
C LEU A 325 -27.64 12.72 5.57
N SER A 326 -27.82 13.53 4.54
CA SER A 326 -26.73 14.01 3.70
C SER A 326 -25.69 14.81 4.50
N HIS A 327 -24.49 14.99 3.93
CA HIS A 327 -23.44 15.77 4.59
C HIS A 327 -23.90 17.20 4.92
N ASP A 328 -24.54 17.88 3.96
CA ASP A 328 -25.00 19.26 4.15
C ASP A 328 -26.08 19.36 5.23
N GLU A 329 -27.05 18.44 5.25
CA GLU A 329 -28.09 18.40 6.29
C GLU A 329 -27.50 18.15 7.67
N LYS A 330 -26.55 17.21 7.80
CA LYS A 330 -25.82 16.97 9.06
C LYS A 330 -25.08 18.23 9.51
N TYR A 331 -24.36 18.86 8.60
CA TYR A 331 -23.58 20.07 8.90
C TYR A 331 -24.47 21.21 9.41
N GLU A 332 -25.62 21.46 8.79
CA GLU A 332 -26.56 22.48 9.25
C GLU A 332 -27.10 22.22 10.66
N ILE A 333 -27.39 20.96 11.00
CA ILE A 333 -27.82 20.58 12.37
C ILE A 333 -26.64 20.73 13.36
N MET A 334 -25.46 20.28 12.99
CA MET A 334 -24.28 20.31 13.87
C MET A 334 -23.75 21.72 14.15
N LYS A 335 -24.11 22.73 13.35
CA LYS A 335 -23.82 24.15 13.62
C LYS A 335 -24.57 24.70 14.83
N ASP A 336 -25.66 24.06 15.24
CA ASP A 336 -26.46 24.49 16.38
C ASP A 336 -25.67 24.22 17.69
N PRO A 337 -25.40 25.25 18.51
CA PRO A 337 -24.75 25.09 19.81
C PRO A 337 -25.46 24.11 20.75
N ASP A 338 -26.80 24.05 20.69
CA ASP A 338 -27.57 23.15 21.54
C ASP A 338 -27.37 21.68 21.11
N PHE A 339 -27.24 21.43 19.80
CA PHE A 339 -26.87 20.10 19.29
C PHE A 339 -25.43 19.72 19.72
N LYS A 340 -24.46 20.63 19.58
CA LYS A 340 -23.08 20.40 20.05
C LYS A 340 -23.06 20.04 21.54
N ASN A 341 -23.76 20.84 22.37
CA ASN A 341 -23.84 20.59 23.82
C ASN A 341 -24.50 19.23 24.12
N LYS A 342 -25.62 18.89 23.43
CA LYS A 342 -26.29 17.59 23.55
C LYS A 342 -25.31 16.47 23.21
N LEU A 343 -24.61 16.53 22.09
CA LEU A 343 -23.68 15.53 21.60
C LEU A 343 -22.52 15.30 22.61
N LEU A 344 -21.86 16.38 23.03
CA LEU A 344 -20.69 16.31 23.91
C LEU A 344 -21.03 15.90 25.36
N SER A 345 -22.29 16.08 25.79
CA SER A 345 -22.76 15.62 27.12
C SER A 345 -23.06 14.13 27.20
N GLN A 346 -23.14 13.44 26.07
CA GLN A 346 -23.47 12.04 25.97
C GLN A 346 -22.25 11.14 26.10
N LYS A 347 -22.50 9.84 26.21
CA LYS A 347 -21.50 8.78 26.09
C LYS A 347 -21.81 7.91 24.88
N PRO A 348 -20.80 7.31 24.26
CA PRO A 348 -21.04 6.37 23.16
C PRO A 348 -21.89 5.20 23.65
N ASN A 349 -22.82 4.75 22.82
CA ASN A 349 -23.72 3.64 23.12
C ASN A 349 -23.61 2.58 22.01
N PHE A 350 -23.04 1.46 22.37
CA PHE A 350 -22.85 0.31 21.48
C PHE A 350 -23.94 -0.75 21.62
N GLU A 351 -24.79 -0.67 22.65
CA GLU A 351 -25.75 -1.73 22.96
C GLU A 351 -26.70 -2.01 21.80
N LEU A 352 -27.21 -0.96 21.16
CA LEU A 352 -28.10 -1.10 20.00
C LEU A 352 -27.40 -1.79 18.82
N GLU A 353 -26.12 -1.51 18.62
CA GLU A 353 -25.30 -2.11 17.57
C GLU A 353 -25.00 -3.58 17.85
N ILE A 354 -24.67 -3.88 19.09
CA ILE A 354 -24.47 -5.24 19.56
C ILE A 354 -25.73 -6.07 19.37
N GLU A 355 -26.90 -5.55 19.80
CA GLU A 355 -28.19 -6.22 19.63
C GLU A 355 -28.57 -6.41 18.15
N LYS A 356 -28.29 -5.41 17.29
CA LYS A 356 -28.50 -5.56 15.85
C LYS A 356 -27.65 -6.65 15.25
N LYS A 357 -26.34 -6.67 15.55
CA LYS A 357 -25.42 -7.69 15.06
C LYS A 357 -25.77 -9.10 15.56
N LEU A 358 -26.21 -9.21 16.81
CA LEU A 358 -26.69 -10.49 17.36
C LEU A 358 -27.98 -11.00 16.70
N ALA A 359 -28.79 -10.09 16.17
CA ALA A 359 -30.05 -10.41 15.49
C ALA A 359 -29.88 -10.73 13.98
N GLU A 360 -28.72 -10.50 13.41
CA GLU A 360 -28.44 -10.81 12.01
C GLU A 360 -28.46 -12.34 11.79
N VAL A 361 -29.15 -12.80 10.74
CA VAL A 361 -29.37 -14.22 10.44
C VAL A 361 -28.04 -14.96 10.22
N ASP A 362 -27.06 -14.28 9.65
CA ASP A 362 -25.74 -14.84 9.34
C ASP A 362 -24.68 -14.57 10.41
N ASN A 363 -25.07 -14.01 11.55
CA ASN A 363 -24.13 -13.71 12.61
C ASN A 363 -23.66 -15.00 13.29
N THR A 364 -22.36 -15.24 13.22
CA THR A 364 -21.68 -16.35 13.92
C THR A 364 -20.92 -15.89 15.16
N LYS A 365 -20.85 -14.56 15.40
CA LYS A 365 -20.10 -13.99 16.54
C LYS A 365 -20.92 -14.05 17.82
N THR A 366 -20.23 -14.33 18.90
CA THR A 366 -20.77 -14.20 20.26
C THR A 366 -20.86 -12.73 20.66
N ARG A 367 -21.71 -12.45 21.68
CA ARG A 367 -21.76 -11.10 22.28
C ARG A 367 -20.37 -10.61 22.72
N GLU A 368 -19.55 -11.47 23.32
CA GLU A 368 -18.20 -11.13 23.77
C GLU A 368 -17.28 -10.71 22.63
N GLU A 369 -17.35 -11.38 21.48
CA GLU A 369 -16.58 -11.01 20.28
C GLU A 369 -17.03 -9.67 19.70
N ILE A 370 -18.35 -9.42 19.64
CA ILE A 370 -18.88 -8.13 19.16
C ILE A 370 -18.49 -6.99 20.13
N GLU A 371 -18.54 -7.22 21.43
CA GLU A 371 -18.09 -6.26 22.44
C GLU A 371 -16.58 -5.98 22.33
N LYS A 372 -15.78 -6.99 22.02
CA LYS A 372 -14.34 -6.83 21.78
C LYS A 372 -14.08 -5.96 20.54
N ASP A 373 -14.81 -6.16 19.45
CA ASP A 373 -14.72 -5.33 18.26
C ASP A 373 -15.14 -3.88 18.55
N ALA A 374 -16.23 -3.68 19.30
CA ALA A 374 -16.68 -2.35 19.73
C ALA A 374 -15.63 -1.64 20.60
N ASN A 375 -14.98 -2.37 21.52
CA ASN A 375 -13.91 -1.81 22.35
C ASN A 375 -12.67 -1.45 21.53
N LEU A 376 -12.34 -2.22 20.51
CA LEU A 376 -11.26 -1.86 19.56
C LEU A 376 -11.58 -0.54 18.85
N LEU A 377 -12.81 -0.37 18.37
CA LEU A 377 -13.27 0.86 17.72
C LEU A 377 -13.17 2.08 18.67
N VAL A 378 -13.60 1.93 19.92
CA VAL A 378 -13.43 2.97 20.96
C VAL A 378 -11.95 3.30 21.15
N SER A 379 -11.11 2.29 21.26
CA SER A 379 -9.67 2.48 21.45
C SER A 379 -9.05 3.27 20.29
N LEU A 380 -9.43 2.97 19.04
CA LEU A 380 -8.96 3.69 17.86
C LEU A 380 -9.42 5.14 17.85
N THR A 381 -10.68 5.40 18.20
CA THR A 381 -11.27 6.74 18.14
C THR A 381 -10.98 7.63 19.36
N SER A 382 -10.57 7.05 20.51
CA SER A 382 -10.29 7.77 21.75
C SER A 382 -8.81 7.85 22.14
N ASN A 383 -7.90 7.43 21.29
CA ASN A 383 -6.46 7.59 21.56
C ASN A 383 -5.96 9.00 21.15
N TYR A 384 -6.47 10.01 21.85
CA TYR A 384 -6.20 11.42 21.57
C TYR A 384 -4.71 11.82 21.61
N LYS A 385 -3.84 10.95 22.16
CA LYS A 385 -2.39 11.16 22.17
C LYS A 385 -1.75 10.93 20.81
N THR A 386 -2.37 10.11 19.96
CA THR A 386 -1.87 9.82 18.61
C THR A 386 -2.78 10.38 17.51
N GLN A 387 -3.67 11.30 17.87
CA GLN A 387 -4.57 12.00 16.95
C GLN A 387 -4.14 13.46 16.83
N PHE A 388 -4.16 14.00 15.62
CA PHE A 388 -3.56 15.28 15.27
C PHE A 388 -4.38 16.05 14.25
N ILE A 389 -4.27 17.36 14.29
CA ILE A 389 -4.69 18.26 13.21
C ILE A 389 -3.54 18.28 12.19
N LEU A 390 -3.83 17.90 10.93
CA LEU A 390 -2.83 18.01 9.88
C LEU A 390 -2.51 19.48 9.58
N GLY A 391 -1.23 19.82 9.65
CA GLY A 391 -0.74 21.16 9.29
C GLY A 391 -0.84 21.45 7.79
N THR A 392 -0.46 22.65 7.38
CA THR A 392 -0.35 23.04 5.97
C THR A 392 1.10 23.43 5.65
N PRO A 393 1.84 22.59 4.90
CA PRO A 393 1.47 21.29 4.32
C PRO A 393 1.23 20.22 5.41
N PRO A 394 0.57 19.09 5.06
CA PRO A 394 0.32 17.99 5.99
C PRO A 394 1.61 17.44 6.60
N ASN A 395 1.62 17.30 7.93
CA ASN A 395 2.73 16.75 8.68
C ASN A 395 2.36 15.35 9.20
N TYR A 396 3.02 14.31 8.69
CA TYR A 396 2.80 12.92 9.08
C TYR A 396 3.78 12.40 10.14
N GLU A 397 4.64 13.28 10.69
CA GLU A 397 5.48 13.02 11.86
C GLU A 397 5.28 14.16 12.90
N PRO A 398 4.01 14.38 13.37
CA PRO A 398 3.69 15.47 14.29
C PRO A 398 4.28 15.22 15.69
N LYS A 399 4.57 16.29 16.43
CA LYS A 399 5.13 16.21 17.78
C LYS A 399 4.04 15.93 18.82
N LYS A 400 4.45 15.53 20.02
CA LYS A 400 3.54 15.29 21.15
C LYS A 400 2.63 16.48 21.45
N GLU A 401 3.21 17.68 21.36
CA GLU A 401 2.56 18.96 21.64
C GLU A 401 1.46 19.30 20.64
N ASP A 402 1.46 18.65 19.45
CA ASP A 402 0.49 18.85 18.39
C ASP A 402 -0.70 17.89 18.51
N SER A 403 -0.69 16.96 19.49
CA SER A 403 -1.77 15.99 19.68
C SER A 403 -3.06 16.63 20.18
N ILE A 404 -4.21 16.02 19.85
CA ILE A 404 -5.53 16.45 20.36
C ILE A 404 -5.51 16.50 21.88
N ALA A 405 -4.89 15.54 22.56
CA ALA A 405 -4.76 15.55 24.02
C ALA A 405 -3.96 16.77 24.53
N ALA A 406 -2.90 17.19 23.84
CA ALA A 406 -2.13 18.36 24.24
C ALA A 406 -2.87 19.67 23.96
N ILE A 407 -3.61 19.76 22.87
CA ILE A 407 -4.47 20.91 22.54
C ILE A 407 -5.58 21.05 23.57
N SER A 408 -6.30 19.98 23.89
CA SER A 408 -7.34 19.92 24.92
C SER A 408 -6.82 20.48 26.26
N LEU A 409 -5.66 19.99 26.72
CA LEU A 409 -5.04 20.46 27.97
C LEU A 409 -4.67 21.94 27.93
N LYS A 410 -4.20 22.44 26.81
CA LYS A 410 -3.79 23.84 26.61
C LYS A 410 -4.99 24.78 26.58
N GLU A 411 -6.07 24.37 25.93
CA GLU A 411 -7.27 25.19 25.73
C GLU A 411 -8.28 25.04 26.88
N GLY A 412 -8.14 24.02 27.71
CA GLY A 412 -9.04 23.77 28.85
C GLY A 412 -10.43 23.27 28.44
N ILE A 413 -10.54 22.61 27.28
CA ILE A 413 -11.76 22.00 26.76
C ILE A 413 -11.54 20.49 26.55
N SER A 414 -12.61 19.72 26.38
CA SER A 414 -12.48 18.27 26.18
C SER A 414 -11.86 17.91 24.83
N GLU A 415 -11.21 16.76 24.75
CA GLU A 415 -10.63 16.26 23.49
C GLU A 415 -11.70 16.09 22.40
N LEU A 416 -12.88 15.61 22.78
CA LEU A 416 -14.02 15.49 21.84
C LEU A 416 -14.47 16.85 21.32
N GLU A 417 -14.41 17.89 22.14
CA GLU A 417 -14.75 19.25 21.71
C GLU A 417 -13.71 19.79 20.72
N VAL A 418 -12.42 19.57 21.00
CA VAL A 418 -11.34 19.92 20.04
C VAL A 418 -11.57 19.22 18.70
N MET A 419 -11.88 17.93 18.72
CA MET A 419 -12.14 17.15 17.49
C MET A 419 -13.38 17.66 16.75
N PHE A 420 -14.47 17.90 17.47
CA PHE A 420 -15.70 18.40 16.87
C PHE A 420 -15.47 19.75 16.18
N ASP A 421 -14.87 20.71 16.89
CA ASP A 421 -14.63 22.04 16.37
C ASP A 421 -13.67 22.03 15.17
N GLU A 422 -12.67 21.14 15.18
CA GLU A 422 -11.78 20.97 14.04
C GLU A 422 -12.50 20.36 12.83
N MET A 423 -13.26 19.28 13.04
CA MET A 423 -13.99 18.60 11.97
C MET A 423 -15.09 19.49 11.38
N MET A 424 -15.66 20.42 12.13
CA MET A 424 -16.66 21.39 11.65
C MET A 424 -16.10 22.47 10.74
N LYS A 425 -14.78 22.67 10.70
CA LYS A 425 -14.16 23.66 9.79
C LYS A 425 -14.40 23.28 8.32
N ASN A 426 -14.28 24.27 7.44
CA ASN A 426 -14.48 24.10 6.00
C ASN A 426 -15.80 23.39 5.64
N ASN A 427 -16.89 23.83 6.26
CA ASN A 427 -18.22 23.24 6.08
C ASN A 427 -18.30 21.75 6.50
N GLY A 428 -17.59 21.37 7.55
CA GLY A 428 -17.63 20.01 8.09
C GLY A 428 -16.77 18.99 7.31
N THR A 429 -15.89 19.45 6.43
CA THR A 429 -15.05 18.56 5.61
C THR A 429 -13.63 18.37 6.13
N ASN A 430 -13.25 19.04 7.24
CA ASN A 430 -11.94 18.84 7.83
C ASN A 430 -11.78 17.44 8.43
N LEU A 431 -10.52 16.98 8.44
CA LEU A 431 -10.15 15.64 8.88
C LEU A 431 -9.18 15.71 10.07
N ILE A 432 -9.35 14.78 10.99
CA ILE A 432 -8.38 14.48 12.05
C ILE A 432 -7.53 13.30 11.60
N TYR A 433 -6.24 13.44 11.69
CA TYR A 433 -5.28 12.39 11.40
C TYR A 433 -4.98 11.58 12.66
N ALA A 434 -5.25 10.28 12.63
CA ALA A 434 -4.87 9.36 13.67
C ALA A 434 -3.69 8.52 13.20
N ALA A 435 -2.51 8.72 13.79
CA ALA A 435 -1.32 7.95 13.51
C ALA A 435 -1.46 6.54 14.09
N PHE A 436 -1.61 5.53 13.23
CA PHE A 436 -1.92 4.17 13.65
C PHE A 436 -0.63 3.35 13.86
N THR A 437 0.10 3.03 12.79
CA THR A 437 1.32 2.22 12.88
C THR A 437 2.23 2.43 11.65
N PRO A 438 3.55 2.36 11.75
CA PRO A 438 4.37 2.37 12.97
C PRO A 438 4.64 3.79 13.46
N TYR A 439 4.16 4.16 14.63
CA TYR A 439 4.39 5.49 15.21
C TYR A 439 4.70 5.39 16.70
N ASP A 440 5.97 5.38 17.06
CA ASP A 440 6.44 5.22 18.44
C ASP A 440 7.15 6.49 18.94
N ASN A 441 6.76 6.92 20.13
CA ASN A 441 7.32 8.12 20.77
C ASN A 441 7.32 9.36 19.85
N TYR A 442 6.26 9.52 19.06
CA TYR A 442 6.09 10.65 18.13
C TYR A 442 7.19 10.74 17.06
N LYS A 443 7.69 9.59 16.60
CA LYS A 443 8.76 9.48 15.60
C LYS A 443 8.57 8.26 14.70
N LEU A 444 9.05 8.39 13.47
CA LEU A 444 9.10 7.30 12.51
C LEU A 444 10.42 6.49 12.61
N ASN A 445 10.87 6.18 13.84
CA ASN A 445 12.14 5.50 14.09
C ASN A 445 12.21 4.12 13.43
N PHE A 446 11.08 3.39 13.39
CA PHE A 446 11.01 2.08 12.75
C PHE A 446 11.26 2.18 11.24
N VAL A 447 10.60 3.13 10.57
CA VAL A 447 10.81 3.40 9.13
C VAL A 447 12.25 3.86 8.87
N GLU A 448 12.82 4.71 9.74
CA GLU A 448 14.22 5.12 9.63
C GLU A 448 15.18 3.94 9.66
N GLN A 449 14.98 3.01 10.60
CA GLN A 449 15.79 1.79 10.70
C GLN A 449 15.60 0.89 9.49
N ALA A 450 14.36 0.68 9.06
CA ALA A 450 14.01 -0.12 7.91
C ALA A 450 14.67 0.40 6.62
N TYR A 451 14.64 1.70 6.39
CA TYR A 451 15.31 2.32 5.25
C TYR A 451 16.84 2.24 5.33
N GLY A 452 17.39 1.94 6.51
CA GLY A 452 18.80 1.57 6.70
C GLY A 452 19.18 0.25 6.07
N LEU A 453 18.24 -0.70 5.94
CA LEU A 453 18.47 -2.06 5.41
C LEU A 453 18.64 -2.05 3.88
N LYS A 454 19.37 -3.01 3.37
CA LYS A 454 19.55 -3.23 1.93
C LYS A 454 18.37 -3.99 1.31
N SER A 455 17.80 -4.92 2.08
CA SER A 455 16.66 -5.73 1.66
C SER A 455 15.35 -4.96 1.60
N SER A 456 15.17 -3.89 2.38
CA SER A 456 13.92 -3.15 2.45
C SER A 456 13.59 -2.41 1.16
N VAL A 457 12.31 -2.38 0.83
CA VAL A 457 11.74 -1.60 -0.30
C VAL A 457 10.60 -0.71 0.18
N ALA A 458 10.26 0.31 -0.57
CA ALA A 458 9.05 1.07 -0.34
C ALA A 458 7.82 0.24 -0.75
N GLY A 459 6.73 0.30 0.04
CA GLY A 459 5.48 -0.41 -0.24
C GLY A 459 4.41 -0.03 0.77
N GLY A 460 3.19 -0.56 0.62
CA GLY A 460 2.06 -0.23 1.48
C GLY A 460 1.51 1.18 1.22
N SER A 461 1.47 1.59 -0.04
CA SER A 461 0.77 2.81 -0.47
C SER A 461 -0.74 2.62 -0.49
N ASP A 462 -1.18 1.37 -0.60
CA ASP A 462 -2.58 0.94 -0.64
C ASP A 462 -3.44 1.75 -1.63
N GLY A 463 -2.83 2.11 -2.78
CA GLY A 463 -3.54 2.84 -3.84
C GLY A 463 -4.77 2.06 -4.31
N GLY A 464 -5.95 2.70 -4.26
CA GLY A 464 -7.23 2.08 -4.59
C GLY A 464 -7.99 1.50 -3.38
N ALA A 465 -7.32 1.33 -2.23
CA ALA A 465 -7.88 0.78 -1.00
C ALA A 465 -8.36 1.84 -0.01
N HIS A 466 -9.05 1.36 1.03
CA HIS A 466 -9.41 2.11 2.24
C HIS A 466 -10.08 3.45 1.95
N CYS A 467 -10.96 3.45 0.96
CA CYS A 467 -11.53 4.63 0.31
C CYS A 467 -12.10 5.68 1.27
N GLY A 468 -12.71 5.27 2.36
CA GLY A 468 -13.33 6.18 3.32
C GLY A 468 -12.47 6.50 4.55
N LEU A 469 -11.28 5.88 4.70
CA LEU A 469 -10.55 5.92 5.97
C LEU A 469 -9.06 6.25 5.86
N ILE A 470 -8.37 5.82 4.80
CA ILE A 470 -6.93 5.97 4.63
C ILE A 470 -6.64 6.69 3.32
N CYS A 471 -5.57 7.51 3.29
CA CYS A 471 -5.17 8.28 2.11
C CYS A 471 -3.66 8.12 1.84
N ASP A 472 -3.21 6.85 1.71
CA ASP A 472 -1.79 6.51 1.68
C ASP A 472 -1.20 6.39 0.27
N ALA A 473 -2.00 6.40 -0.81
CA ALA A 473 -1.54 6.45 -2.21
C ALA A 473 -0.59 7.62 -2.52
N SER A 474 -0.55 8.64 -1.65
CA SER A 474 0.38 9.77 -1.71
C SER A 474 1.78 9.46 -1.16
N MET A 475 2.02 8.27 -0.63
CA MET A 475 3.31 7.87 -0.03
C MET A 475 4.51 8.05 -0.97
N PRO A 476 4.47 7.75 -2.27
CA PRO A 476 5.62 7.98 -3.15
C PRO A 476 6.11 9.43 -3.15
N THR A 477 5.19 10.40 -3.07
CA THR A 477 5.51 11.83 -2.98
C THR A 477 6.07 12.21 -1.61
N THR A 478 5.38 11.80 -0.53
CA THR A 478 5.82 12.10 0.84
C THR A 478 7.13 11.42 1.19
N ASN A 479 7.39 10.24 0.63
CA ASN A 479 8.64 9.53 0.81
C ASN A 479 9.86 10.36 0.38
N LEU A 480 9.76 11.09 -0.73
CA LEU A 480 10.86 11.97 -1.16
C LEU A 480 10.88 13.30 -0.39
N SER A 481 9.73 13.98 -0.30
CA SER A 481 9.68 15.31 0.34
C SER A 481 10.06 15.23 1.81
N HIS A 482 9.47 14.30 2.55
CA HIS A 482 9.73 14.14 3.98
C HIS A 482 11.15 13.64 4.26
N TRP A 483 11.50 12.45 3.76
CA TRP A 483 12.75 11.79 4.13
C TRP A 483 14.02 12.40 3.54
N ALA A 484 13.96 13.06 2.37
CA ALA A 484 15.14 13.70 1.79
C ALA A 484 15.25 15.20 2.11
N ARG A 485 14.11 15.90 2.37
CA ARG A 485 14.08 17.36 2.48
C ARG A 485 13.59 17.85 3.83
N ASP A 486 12.37 17.46 4.24
CA ASP A 486 11.62 18.21 5.26
C ASP A 486 11.74 17.64 6.68
N ARG A 487 12.08 16.37 6.85
CA ARG A 487 12.13 15.72 8.15
C ARG A 487 13.05 16.43 9.13
N GLU A 488 12.52 16.73 10.33
CA GLU A 488 13.24 17.36 11.44
C GLU A 488 13.48 16.39 12.62
N ALA A 489 12.62 15.39 12.78
CA ALA A 489 12.59 14.53 13.97
C ALA A 489 13.72 13.47 14.02
N GLY A 490 14.51 13.34 12.95
CA GLY A 490 15.57 12.34 12.86
C GLY A 490 16.41 12.44 11.60
N LYS A 491 16.96 11.32 11.16
CA LYS A 491 17.87 11.25 10.01
C LYS A 491 17.12 11.49 8.69
N LYS A 492 17.71 12.31 7.82
CA LYS A 492 17.36 12.41 6.40
C LYS A 492 18.17 11.40 5.60
N PHE A 493 17.60 10.91 4.51
CA PHE A 493 18.28 10.03 3.59
C PHE A 493 18.68 10.75 2.30
N PRO A 494 19.78 10.34 1.65
CA PRO A 494 20.11 10.83 0.30
C PRO A 494 18.96 10.55 -0.67
N LEU A 495 18.65 11.55 -1.52
CA LEU A 495 17.55 11.46 -2.48
C LEU A 495 17.68 10.25 -3.40
N GLU A 496 18.90 9.97 -3.88
CA GLU A 496 19.20 8.83 -4.75
C GLU A 496 18.89 7.48 -4.11
N LYS A 497 19.02 7.39 -2.78
CA LYS A 497 18.66 6.16 -2.06
C LYS A 497 17.15 5.95 -2.02
N LEU A 498 16.37 7.01 -1.79
CA LEU A 498 14.91 6.93 -1.75
C LEU A 498 14.32 6.65 -3.14
N VAL A 499 14.83 7.35 -4.17
CA VAL A 499 14.44 7.07 -5.55
C VAL A 499 14.66 5.61 -5.88
N ARG A 500 15.83 5.04 -5.57
CA ARG A 500 16.12 3.64 -5.81
C ARG A 500 15.12 2.71 -5.11
N LYS A 501 14.75 3.00 -3.85
CA LYS A 501 13.86 2.14 -3.04
C LYS A 501 12.44 2.05 -3.59
N GLN A 502 11.97 3.06 -4.32
CA GLN A 502 10.63 3.09 -4.92
C GLN A 502 10.63 2.97 -6.45
N THR A 503 11.79 2.59 -7.05
CA THR A 503 11.91 2.35 -8.49
C THR A 503 12.59 1.01 -8.76
N LYS A 504 13.92 0.96 -8.78
CA LYS A 504 14.69 -0.26 -9.08
C LYS A 504 14.43 -1.38 -8.08
N ASP A 505 14.51 -1.06 -6.78
CA ASP A 505 14.40 -2.10 -5.74
C ASP A 505 12.98 -2.69 -5.73
N THR A 506 11.92 -1.89 -5.94
CA THR A 506 10.54 -2.36 -6.08
C THR A 506 10.32 -3.14 -7.37
N ALA A 507 10.82 -2.65 -8.51
CA ALA A 507 10.73 -3.36 -9.79
C ALA A 507 11.40 -4.75 -9.72
N GLU A 508 12.62 -4.83 -9.18
CA GLU A 508 13.36 -6.09 -9.01
C GLU A 508 12.66 -7.07 -8.08
N THR A 509 11.86 -6.59 -7.11
CA THR A 509 11.09 -7.45 -6.20
C THR A 509 10.15 -8.37 -6.98
N PHE A 510 9.53 -7.84 -8.04
CA PHE A 510 8.61 -8.58 -8.89
C PHE A 510 9.20 -9.02 -10.24
N GLY A 511 10.53 -9.00 -10.37
CA GLY A 511 11.19 -9.46 -11.59
C GLY A 511 11.03 -8.53 -12.80
N LEU A 512 10.73 -7.25 -12.59
CA LEU A 512 10.54 -6.25 -13.64
C LEU A 512 11.88 -5.56 -13.95
N PHE A 513 12.78 -6.25 -14.65
CA PHE A 513 14.15 -5.79 -14.89
C PHE A 513 14.31 -4.83 -16.07
N ASP A 514 13.23 -4.45 -16.74
CA ASP A 514 13.19 -3.53 -17.88
C ASP A 514 12.93 -2.06 -17.50
N ARG A 515 12.72 -1.79 -16.20
CA ARG A 515 12.32 -0.49 -15.65
C ARG A 515 13.01 -0.16 -14.33
N GLY A 516 12.76 1.04 -13.79
CA GLY A 516 13.27 1.48 -12.48
C GLY A 516 14.67 2.12 -12.51
N GLU A 517 15.29 2.23 -13.69
CA GLU A 517 16.56 2.96 -13.88
C GLU A 517 16.51 3.84 -15.15
N ILE A 518 17.10 5.04 -15.08
CA ILE A 518 17.38 5.86 -16.25
C ILE A 518 18.69 5.36 -16.87
N LYS A 519 18.58 4.39 -17.75
CA LYS A 519 19.70 3.72 -18.41
C LYS A 519 19.31 3.31 -19.83
N SER A 520 20.25 3.42 -20.77
CA SER A 520 20.00 2.99 -22.16
C SER A 520 19.48 1.55 -22.22
N GLY A 521 18.43 1.33 -23.01
CA GLY A 521 17.72 0.06 -23.19
C GLY A 521 16.55 -0.17 -22.23
N MET A 522 16.42 0.58 -21.14
CA MET A 522 15.29 0.52 -20.20
C MET A 522 14.05 1.21 -20.79
N LEU A 523 12.87 0.88 -20.30
CA LEU A 523 11.64 1.60 -20.61
C LEU A 523 11.78 3.08 -20.23
N ALA A 524 11.27 3.95 -21.08
CA ALA A 524 11.27 5.39 -20.83
C ALA A 524 10.09 5.80 -19.96
N ASP A 525 10.09 5.30 -18.72
CA ASP A 525 9.17 5.65 -17.65
C ASP A 525 9.88 6.64 -16.73
N ILE A 526 9.49 7.92 -16.78
CA ILE A 526 10.29 9.01 -16.21
C ILE A 526 9.39 10.05 -15.55
N ASN A 527 9.82 10.56 -14.38
CA ASN A 527 9.26 11.74 -13.73
C ASN A 527 10.23 12.92 -13.83
N ILE A 528 9.73 14.09 -14.20
CA ILE A 528 10.42 15.38 -14.08
C ILE A 528 9.78 16.13 -12.94
N ILE A 529 10.57 16.49 -11.90
CA ILE A 529 10.03 16.96 -10.62
C ILE A 529 10.75 18.23 -10.16
N ASP A 530 10.00 19.30 -9.94
CA ASP A 530 10.46 20.44 -9.13
C ASP A 530 10.51 20.03 -7.66
N PHE A 531 11.66 19.52 -7.24
CA PHE A 531 11.83 18.96 -5.89
C PHE A 531 11.60 19.98 -4.77
N LYS A 532 11.76 21.28 -5.05
CA LYS A 532 11.49 22.33 -4.06
C LYS A 532 9.99 22.48 -3.81
N LYS A 533 9.17 22.29 -4.84
CA LYS A 533 7.71 22.38 -4.77
C LYS A 533 7.03 21.04 -4.53
N LEU A 534 7.78 19.94 -4.54
CA LEU A 534 7.23 18.61 -4.34
C LEU A 534 6.55 18.52 -2.98
N ASN A 535 5.24 18.32 -2.98
CA ASN A 535 4.44 18.24 -1.76
C ASN A 535 3.09 17.57 -2.03
N VAL A 536 2.34 17.30 -0.97
CA VAL A 536 0.96 16.82 -1.01
C VAL A 536 0.01 17.87 -0.45
N SER A 537 -1.21 17.92 -0.98
CA SER A 537 -2.30 18.75 -0.44
C SER A 537 -2.88 18.13 0.84
N HIS A 538 -3.83 18.82 1.50
CA HIS A 538 -4.70 18.15 2.46
C HIS A 538 -5.49 17.02 1.81
N PRO A 539 -5.70 15.88 2.49
CA PRO A 539 -6.64 14.88 2.05
C PRO A 539 -8.05 15.47 1.94
N LYS A 540 -8.81 15.02 0.95
CA LYS A 540 -10.20 15.43 0.74
C LYS A 540 -11.05 14.24 0.33
N MET A 541 -12.33 14.24 0.75
CA MET A 541 -13.32 13.30 0.27
C MET A 541 -13.83 13.77 -1.10
N ILE A 542 -13.91 12.85 -2.07
CA ILE A 542 -14.54 13.07 -3.37
C ILE A 542 -15.51 11.94 -3.68
N HIS A 543 -16.47 12.19 -4.58
CA HIS A 543 -17.56 11.27 -4.92
C HIS A 543 -17.49 10.93 -6.41
N ASP A 544 -16.44 10.20 -6.82
CA ASP A 544 -16.15 9.91 -8.23
C ASP A 544 -16.06 8.41 -8.56
N LEU A 545 -16.32 7.54 -7.58
CA LEU A 545 -16.48 6.12 -7.83
C LEU A 545 -17.83 5.82 -8.48
N PRO A 546 -18.03 4.66 -9.13
CA PRO A 546 -19.31 4.27 -9.71
C PRO A 546 -20.50 4.52 -8.75
N LEU A 547 -21.63 4.96 -9.30
CA LEU A 547 -22.82 5.37 -8.55
C LEU A 547 -22.59 6.50 -7.52
N GLY A 548 -21.53 7.31 -7.68
CA GLY A 548 -21.21 8.40 -6.76
C GLY A 548 -20.59 7.92 -5.43
N GLY A 549 -20.01 6.73 -5.42
CA GLY A 549 -19.25 6.22 -4.27
C GLY A 549 -18.13 7.18 -3.89
N LYS A 550 -17.86 7.31 -2.59
CA LYS A 550 -16.88 8.26 -2.04
C LYS A 550 -15.51 7.63 -1.85
N ARG A 551 -14.48 8.47 -1.94
CA ARG A 551 -13.11 8.09 -1.53
C ARG A 551 -12.28 9.28 -1.09
N LEU A 552 -11.31 9.03 -0.22
CA LEU A 552 -10.27 9.98 0.15
C LEU A 552 -9.19 10.03 -0.92
N VAL A 553 -8.83 11.24 -1.32
CA VAL A 553 -7.72 11.48 -2.24
C VAL A 553 -6.84 12.62 -1.74
N GLN A 554 -5.62 12.66 -2.25
CA GLN A 554 -4.65 13.70 -1.95
C GLN A 554 -3.96 14.11 -3.24
N ASP A 555 -3.97 15.41 -3.57
CA ASP A 555 -3.30 15.92 -4.75
C ASP A 555 -1.79 16.05 -4.49
N ALA A 556 -0.99 15.96 -5.55
CA ALA A 556 0.44 16.24 -5.52
C ALA A 556 0.78 17.55 -6.24
N THR A 557 1.82 18.24 -5.78
CA THR A 557 2.46 19.37 -6.46
C THR A 557 3.92 19.05 -6.76
N GLY A 558 4.50 19.75 -7.74
CA GLY A 558 5.91 19.59 -8.08
C GLY A 558 6.19 18.62 -9.23
N TYR A 559 5.24 17.80 -9.65
CA TYR A 559 5.39 16.98 -10.88
C TYR A 559 5.22 17.87 -12.10
N VAL A 560 6.34 18.14 -12.81
CA VAL A 560 6.36 18.92 -14.06
C VAL A 560 5.86 18.07 -15.21
N ALA A 561 6.33 16.83 -15.31
CA ALA A 561 5.82 15.85 -16.26
C ALA A 561 6.02 14.43 -15.74
N THR A 562 5.07 13.56 -16.07
CA THR A 562 5.20 12.10 -15.97
C THR A 562 5.14 11.52 -17.38
N ILE A 563 6.12 10.70 -17.70
CA ILE A 563 6.34 10.09 -19.00
C ILE A 563 6.26 8.58 -18.85
N LYS A 564 5.44 7.95 -19.67
CA LYS A 564 5.29 6.50 -19.73
C LYS A 564 5.63 6.00 -21.14
N ARG A 565 6.57 5.09 -21.26
CA ARG A 565 7.06 4.59 -22.57
C ARG A 565 7.37 5.72 -23.56
N GLY A 566 8.02 6.80 -23.08
CA GLY A 566 8.37 7.96 -23.88
C GLY A 566 7.21 8.88 -24.25
N GLN A 567 5.99 8.63 -23.80
CA GLN A 567 4.82 9.47 -24.02
C GLN A 567 4.47 10.24 -22.74
N ILE A 568 4.22 11.54 -22.87
CA ILE A 568 3.86 12.40 -21.74
C ILE A 568 2.41 12.09 -21.37
N VAL A 569 2.20 11.48 -20.22
CA VAL A 569 0.89 11.08 -19.71
C VAL A 569 0.30 12.12 -18.74
N SER A 570 1.17 12.90 -18.08
CA SER A 570 0.76 14.02 -17.22
C SER A 570 1.72 15.19 -17.41
N GLU A 571 1.19 16.42 -17.43
CA GLU A 571 1.95 17.66 -17.51
C GLU A 571 1.39 18.67 -16.50
N ASN A 572 2.26 19.16 -15.60
CA ASN A 572 1.88 20.09 -14.51
C ASN A 572 0.66 19.58 -13.69
N GLY A 573 0.66 18.28 -13.36
CA GLY A 573 -0.40 17.63 -12.59
C GLY A 573 -1.71 17.36 -13.35
N LYS A 574 -1.73 17.56 -14.67
CA LYS A 574 -2.91 17.31 -15.51
C LYS A 574 -2.67 16.17 -16.47
N ALA A 575 -3.59 15.22 -16.54
CA ALA A 575 -3.56 14.14 -17.51
C ALA A 575 -3.66 14.68 -18.95
N THR A 576 -2.87 14.11 -19.85
CA THR A 576 -2.85 14.49 -21.27
C THR A 576 -3.89 13.74 -22.11
N GLY A 577 -4.51 12.70 -21.57
CA GLY A 577 -5.41 11.80 -22.29
C GLY A 577 -4.72 10.63 -22.98
N ILE A 578 -3.39 10.52 -22.87
CA ILE A 578 -2.60 9.45 -23.48
C ILE A 578 -2.50 8.27 -22.50
N LEU A 579 -2.81 7.05 -22.97
CA LEU A 579 -2.90 5.83 -22.18
C LEU A 579 -1.96 4.74 -22.76
N PRO A 580 -0.64 4.84 -22.58
CA PRO A 580 0.35 3.94 -23.19
C PRO A 580 0.72 2.75 -22.29
N GLY A 581 0.05 2.60 -21.15
CA GLY A 581 0.30 1.52 -20.21
C GLY A 581 -0.23 0.17 -20.72
N ASN A 582 0.39 -0.90 -20.29
CA ASN A 582 0.05 -2.26 -20.68
C ASN A 582 -0.10 -3.17 -19.45
N LEU A 583 -0.85 -4.25 -19.61
CA LEU A 583 -0.73 -5.38 -18.71
C LEU A 583 0.67 -5.99 -18.82
N VAL A 584 1.33 -6.16 -17.68
CA VAL A 584 2.65 -6.80 -17.58
C VAL A 584 2.43 -8.26 -17.18
N ARG A 585 2.79 -9.17 -18.08
CA ARG A 585 2.68 -10.60 -17.84
C ARG A 585 4.05 -11.19 -17.51
N GLY A 586 4.16 -11.74 -16.29
CA GLY A 586 5.35 -12.44 -15.82
C GLY A 586 6.60 -11.55 -15.75
N LYS A 587 7.74 -12.18 -15.62
CA LYS A 587 9.05 -11.54 -15.51
C LYS A 587 9.43 -10.77 -16.77
N GLN A 588 9.86 -9.53 -16.59
CA GLN A 588 10.36 -8.68 -17.67
C GLN A 588 11.90 -8.67 -17.68
N THR A 589 12.47 -8.75 -18.87
CA THR A 589 13.95 -8.74 -19.03
C THR A 589 14.38 -7.59 -19.95
N CYS A 590 15.52 -6.99 -19.62
CA CYS A 590 16.18 -6.04 -20.48
C CYS A 590 17.36 -6.73 -21.21
N GLU A 591 17.58 -6.39 -22.50
CA GLU A 591 18.74 -6.86 -23.26
C GLU A 591 20.07 -6.41 -22.65
N VAL A 592 20.06 -5.27 -21.97
CA VAL A 592 21.19 -4.79 -21.19
C VAL A 592 21.17 -5.53 -19.86
N LYS A 593 22.10 -6.46 -19.64
CA LYS A 593 22.26 -7.14 -18.36
C LYS A 593 22.20 -6.14 -17.21
N SER A 594 21.05 -6.07 -16.53
CA SER A 594 20.98 -5.39 -15.24
C SER A 594 21.88 -6.21 -14.32
N GLU A 595 22.97 -5.61 -13.86
CA GLU A 595 23.69 -6.22 -12.75
C GLU A 595 22.73 -6.16 -11.56
N ILE A 596 22.16 -7.30 -11.17
CA ILE A 596 21.55 -7.45 -9.84
C ILE A 596 22.56 -6.82 -8.89
N SER A 597 22.12 -5.85 -8.11
CA SER A 597 22.97 -5.01 -7.28
C SER A 597 23.88 -5.85 -6.40
N LYS A 598 25.05 -6.14 -6.87
CA LYS A 598 26.05 -6.87 -6.09
C LYS A 598 26.52 -5.93 -4.98
N VAL A 599 26.01 -6.17 -3.78
CA VAL A 599 26.58 -5.57 -2.57
C VAL A 599 28.07 -5.91 -2.57
N SER A 600 28.95 -4.90 -2.46
CA SER A 600 30.39 -5.14 -2.48
C SER A 600 30.74 -6.18 -1.43
N LEU A 601 31.74 -7.01 -1.69
CA LEU A 601 32.15 -8.08 -0.76
C LEU A 601 32.47 -7.53 0.65
N PHE A 602 33.07 -6.34 0.70
CA PHE A 602 33.37 -5.65 1.96
C PHE A 602 32.09 -5.21 2.70
N ASP A 603 31.17 -4.49 2.03
CA ASP A 603 29.91 -4.04 2.62
C ASP A 603 29.04 -5.23 3.05
N ARG A 604 29.00 -6.29 2.24
CA ARG A 604 28.34 -7.56 2.55
C ARG A 604 28.88 -8.19 3.82
N THR A 605 30.21 -8.28 3.97
CA THR A 605 30.86 -8.91 5.14
C THR A 605 30.59 -8.12 6.41
N VAL A 606 30.73 -6.79 6.36
CA VAL A 606 30.43 -5.90 7.50
C VAL A 606 28.97 -6.01 7.91
N ARG A 607 28.04 -5.96 6.97
CA ARG A 607 26.60 -6.04 7.25
C ARG A 607 26.16 -7.39 7.78
N LEU A 608 26.68 -8.50 7.23
CA LEU A 608 26.43 -9.84 7.77
C LEU A 608 26.92 -9.97 9.23
N SER A 609 28.04 -9.35 9.57
CA SER A 609 28.53 -9.31 10.95
C SER A 609 27.60 -8.50 11.86
N LEU A 610 27.11 -7.35 11.40
CA LEU A 610 26.13 -6.53 12.15
C LEU A 610 24.80 -7.26 12.34
N VAL A 611 24.29 -7.93 11.32
CA VAL A 611 23.06 -8.75 11.43
C VAL A 611 23.23 -9.86 12.47
N LYS A 612 24.36 -10.57 12.46
CA LYS A 612 24.65 -11.59 13.48
C LYS A 612 24.72 -11.03 14.89
N LEU A 613 25.33 -9.85 15.07
CA LEU A 613 25.36 -9.18 16.37
C LEU A 613 23.96 -8.77 16.82
N ALA A 614 23.14 -8.23 15.92
CA ALA A 614 21.75 -7.88 16.22
C ALA A 614 20.91 -9.11 16.59
N GLN A 615 21.07 -10.24 15.86
CA GLN A 615 20.42 -11.51 16.19
C GLN A 615 20.84 -12.05 17.57
N LEU A 616 22.12 -11.94 17.93
CA LEU A 616 22.63 -12.32 19.25
C LEU A 616 22.07 -11.40 20.33
N TYR A 617 22.13 -10.08 20.15
CA TYR A 617 21.57 -9.10 21.08
C TYR A 617 20.09 -9.34 21.35
N TRP A 618 19.31 -9.58 20.29
CA TRP A 618 17.89 -9.88 20.41
C TRP A 618 17.62 -11.18 21.18
N ARG A 619 18.40 -12.26 20.92
CA ARG A 619 18.31 -13.54 21.65
C ARG A 619 18.60 -13.40 23.14
N PHE A 620 19.52 -12.51 23.51
CA PHE A 620 19.85 -12.27 24.92
C PHE A 620 18.79 -11.44 25.64
N ASN A 621 18.28 -10.38 25.01
CA ASN A 621 17.31 -9.49 25.65
C ASN A 621 15.90 -10.06 25.72
N ASN A 622 15.45 -10.85 24.75
CA ASN A 622 14.12 -11.50 24.83
C ASN A 622 14.05 -12.64 25.85
N LYS A 623 15.15 -13.22 26.28
CA LYS A 623 15.13 -14.13 27.43
C LYS A 623 14.83 -13.40 28.75
N THR A 624 15.22 -12.14 28.86
CA THR A 624 14.98 -11.30 30.04
C THR A 624 13.54 -10.78 30.11
N VAL A 625 12.94 -10.43 28.96
CA VAL A 625 11.54 -9.92 28.89
C VAL A 625 10.53 -11.04 29.17
N LYS A 626 10.72 -12.25 28.63
CA LYS A 626 9.86 -13.41 28.96
C LYS A 626 9.91 -13.82 30.43
N SER A 627 11.04 -13.65 31.10
CA SER A 627 11.17 -13.94 32.53
C SER A 627 10.52 -12.89 33.43
N THR A 628 10.29 -11.67 32.93
CA THR A 628 9.66 -10.58 33.70
C THR A 628 8.13 -10.59 33.58
N ILE A 629 7.59 -11.10 32.47
CA ILE A 629 6.13 -11.22 32.25
C ILE A 629 5.54 -12.44 32.96
N VAL A 630 6.33 -13.53 33.15
CA VAL A 630 5.87 -14.75 33.86
C VAL A 630 5.97 -14.62 35.38
N SER A 631 6.50 -13.54 35.93
CA SER A 631 6.64 -13.29 37.36
C SER A 631 5.64 -12.26 37.93
N GLN A 632 4.58 -11.92 37.18
CA GLN A 632 3.49 -11.03 37.64
C GLN A 632 2.10 -11.64 37.45
N ASP A 633 1.98 -12.98 37.61
CA ASP A 633 0.72 -13.64 37.89
C ASP A 633 0.63 -13.99 39.40
#